data_f2a35278adc2d3e3c47ae55acbab47b0
#
_entry.id   f2a35278adc2d3e3c47ae55acbab47b0
#
_cell.length_a   1.000
_cell.length_b   1.000
_cell.length_c   1.000
_cell.angle_alpha   90.00
_cell.angle_beta   90.00
_cell.angle_gamma   90.00
#
_symmetry.space_group_name_H-M   'P 1'
#
loop_
_entity.id
_entity.type
_entity.pdbx_description
1 polymer ?
#
loop_
_entity_poly.entity_id
_entity_poly.type
_entity_poly.pdbx_seq_one_letter_code
_entity_poly.pdbx_strand_id
1 'polypeptide(L)'
;TLTDPFQLPAPRIVCDAATAKTLRSMLQSVVEDGIGHAAKPAGGTAAGKTGTAQTGQFDAAGDELLNYWFSGFTPVQTPKYTITVLQDGVLEPETSSAALFAKIAEGLQVIEQPASD
;
A
#
# COMPACT_ATOMS: atom_id res chain seq x y z
N THR A 1 -17.58 -11.89 -21.14
CA THR A 1 -18.67 -11.23 -20.39
C THR A 1 -18.35 -11.27 -18.90
N LEU A 2 -18.35 -10.13 -18.24
CA LEU A 2 -18.15 -9.95 -16.79
C LEU A 2 -19.38 -10.44 -15.98
N THR A 3 -20.01 -11.50 -16.40
CA THR A 3 -21.28 -11.95 -15.84
C THR A 3 -21.18 -13.18 -14.94
N ASP A 4 -20.01 -13.82 -14.84
CA ASP A 4 -19.80 -14.81 -13.80
C ASP A 4 -19.44 -14.10 -12.50
N PRO A 5 -20.27 -14.20 -11.45
CA PRO A 5 -19.90 -13.65 -10.18
C PRO A 5 -18.60 -14.34 -9.71
N PHE A 6 -17.54 -13.57 -9.57
CA PHE A 6 -16.29 -14.07 -8.99
C PHE A 6 -16.61 -14.62 -7.60
N GLN A 7 -16.62 -15.93 -7.48
CA GLN A 7 -16.81 -16.57 -6.18
C GLN A 7 -15.51 -16.48 -5.39
N LEU A 8 -15.49 -15.60 -4.41
CA LEU A 8 -14.39 -15.54 -3.47
C LEU A 8 -14.29 -16.90 -2.73
N PRO A 9 -13.08 -17.47 -2.62
CA PRO A 9 -12.90 -18.66 -1.81
C PRO A 9 -13.31 -18.39 -0.36
N ALA A 10 -13.70 -19.41 0.36
CA ALA A 10 -14.05 -19.30 1.78
C ALA A 10 -12.88 -18.68 2.55
N PRO A 11 -13.13 -17.76 3.51
CA PRO A 11 -12.09 -17.17 4.34
C PRO A 11 -11.29 -18.24 5.05
N ARG A 12 -9.96 -18.09 5.05
CA ARG A 12 -9.04 -18.99 5.74
C ARG A 12 -8.23 -18.21 6.76
N ILE A 13 -8.15 -18.73 7.99
CA ILE A 13 -7.26 -18.19 9.02
C ILE A 13 -5.83 -18.53 8.64
N VAL A 14 -4.97 -17.50 8.51
CA VAL A 14 -3.54 -17.65 8.17
C VAL A 14 -2.62 -17.49 9.37
N CYS A 15 -3.06 -16.80 10.42
CA CYS A 15 -2.35 -16.66 11.69
C CYS A 15 -3.34 -16.36 12.82
N ASP A 16 -2.88 -16.49 14.06
CA ASP A 16 -3.68 -16.12 15.22
C ASP A 16 -3.82 -14.60 15.39
N ALA A 17 -4.77 -14.17 16.23
CA ALA A 17 -5.05 -12.77 16.48
C ALA A 17 -3.87 -12.01 17.12
N ALA A 18 -3.08 -12.67 17.96
CA ALA A 18 -1.93 -12.06 18.62
C ALA A 18 -0.83 -11.75 17.61
N THR A 19 -0.53 -12.69 16.71
CA THR A 19 0.42 -12.50 15.61
C THR A 19 -0.05 -11.40 14.67
N ALA A 20 -1.32 -11.38 14.29
CA ALA A 20 -1.89 -10.33 13.43
C ALA A 20 -1.78 -8.93 14.08
N LYS A 21 -2.02 -8.83 15.40
CA LYS A 21 -1.87 -7.59 16.15
C LYS A 21 -0.42 -7.10 16.16
N THR A 22 0.53 -8.00 16.37
CA THR A 22 1.97 -7.69 16.36
C THR A 22 2.41 -7.20 14.98
N LEU A 23 2.03 -7.89 13.91
CA LEU A 23 2.32 -7.47 12.53
C LEU A 23 1.72 -6.09 12.21
N ARG A 24 0.48 -5.85 12.64
CA ARG A 24 -0.17 -4.53 12.47
C ARG A 24 0.66 -3.42 13.13
N SER A 25 1.11 -3.63 14.36
CA SER A 25 1.94 -2.67 15.09
C SER A 25 3.26 -2.41 14.37
N MET A 26 3.94 -3.46 13.91
CA MET A 26 5.19 -3.34 13.16
C MET A 26 4.99 -2.55 11.85
N LEU A 27 3.96 -2.88 11.07
CA LEU A 27 3.66 -2.20 9.81
C LEU A 27 3.21 -0.76 10.02
N GLN A 28 2.55 -0.46 11.14
CA GLN A 28 2.22 0.91 11.52
C GLN A 28 3.47 1.72 11.83
N SER A 29 4.43 1.16 12.57
CA SER A 29 5.70 1.82 12.89
C SER A 29 6.52 2.17 11.63
N VAL A 30 6.43 1.37 10.58
CA VAL A 30 7.07 1.69 9.28
C VAL A 30 6.55 3.02 8.72
N VAL A 31 5.26 3.31 8.90
CA VAL A 31 4.63 4.54 8.40
C VAL A 31 4.77 5.68 9.40
N GLU A 32 4.63 5.43 10.70
CA GLU A 32 4.71 6.51 11.70
C GLU A 32 6.13 7.02 11.90
N ASP A 33 7.10 6.11 12.01
CA ASP A 33 8.47 6.43 12.45
C ASP A 33 9.56 5.98 11.47
N GLY A 34 9.18 5.25 10.42
CA GLY A 34 10.11 4.56 9.52
C GLY A 34 10.17 5.10 8.10
N ILE A 35 10.78 4.29 7.23
CA ILE A 35 11.02 4.59 5.80
C ILE A 35 9.74 4.71 4.97
N GLY A 36 8.60 4.25 5.50
CA GLY A 36 7.28 4.36 4.86
C GLY A 36 6.51 5.62 5.25
N HIS A 37 7.14 6.61 5.90
CA HIS A 37 6.46 7.81 6.41
C HIS A 37 5.66 8.56 5.35
N ALA A 38 6.10 8.59 4.11
CA ALA A 38 5.38 9.20 3.01
C ALA A 38 4.01 8.56 2.71
N ALA A 39 3.74 7.35 3.23
CA ALA A 39 2.45 6.66 3.09
C ALA A 39 1.38 7.13 4.10
N LYS A 40 1.72 8.03 5.03
CA LYS A 40 0.77 8.54 6.02
C LYS A 40 -0.23 9.49 5.36
N PRO A 41 -1.52 9.13 5.26
CA PRO A 41 -2.51 10.01 4.66
C PRO A 41 -2.85 11.18 5.60
N ALA A 42 -3.15 12.34 5.04
CA ALA A 42 -3.62 13.49 5.80
C ALA A 42 -4.96 13.15 6.51
N GLY A 43 -5.00 13.37 7.83
CA GLY A 43 -6.19 13.10 8.65
C GLY A 43 -6.53 11.61 8.83
N GLY A 44 -5.61 10.70 8.48
CA GLY A 44 -5.84 9.26 8.60
C GLY A 44 -4.65 8.50 9.16
N THR A 45 -4.80 7.18 9.23
CA THR A 45 -3.77 6.24 9.67
C THR A 45 -3.52 5.19 8.61
N ALA A 46 -2.28 4.77 8.47
CA ALA A 46 -1.89 3.70 7.56
C ALA A 46 -0.82 2.79 8.16
N ALA A 47 -0.79 1.58 7.68
CA ALA A 47 0.26 0.61 7.98
C ALA A 47 0.67 -0.07 6.68
N GLY A 48 1.94 -0.37 6.52
CA GLY A 48 2.41 -1.00 5.29
C GLY A 48 3.92 -1.15 5.22
N LYS A 49 4.40 -1.56 4.05
CA LYS A 49 5.81 -1.85 3.80
C LYS A 49 6.22 -1.41 2.40
N THR A 50 7.37 -0.80 2.33
CA THR A 50 8.07 -0.50 1.06
C THR A 50 8.75 -1.76 0.53
N GLY A 51 8.96 -1.80 -0.76
CA GLY A 51 9.79 -2.82 -1.40
C GLY A 51 10.48 -2.25 -2.64
N THR A 52 11.73 -2.65 -2.85
CA THR A 52 12.48 -2.34 -4.06
C THR A 52 13.04 -3.64 -4.59
N ALA A 53 12.74 -3.95 -5.86
CA ALA A 53 13.15 -5.19 -6.48
C ALA A 53 13.93 -4.92 -7.77
N GLN A 54 15.00 -5.66 -7.96
CA GLN A 54 15.76 -5.69 -9.22
C GLN A 54 14.92 -6.34 -10.33
N THR A 55 14.98 -5.78 -11.53
CA THR A 55 14.25 -6.32 -12.69
C THR A 55 15.15 -7.13 -13.62
N GLY A 56 16.46 -6.94 -13.55
CA GLY A 56 17.41 -7.45 -14.53
C GLY A 56 17.32 -6.73 -15.89
N GLN A 57 16.57 -5.65 -15.99
CA GLN A 57 16.47 -4.79 -17.16
C GLN A 57 17.30 -3.52 -16.95
N PHE A 58 17.91 -3.05 -18.00
CA PHE A 58 18.81 -1.90 -17.97
C PHE A 58 18.38 -0.87 -19.03
N ASP A 59 18.61 0.40 -18.72
CA ASP A 59 18.42 1.46 -19.69
C ASP A 59 19.58 1.53 -20.70
N ALA A 60 19.53 2.51 -21.61
CA ALA A 60 20.55 2.72 -22.63
C ALA A 60 21.92 3.15 -22.05
N ALA A 61 21.96 3.66 -20.82
CA ALA A 61 23.18 4.05 -20.13
C ALA A 61 23.80 2.88 -19.33
N GLY A 62 23.06 1.78 -19.17
CA GLY A 62 23.49 0.59 -18.43
C GLY A 62 23.07 0.61 -16.96
N ASP A 63 22.18 1.51 -16.58
CA ASP A 63 21.63 1.59 -15.24
C ASP A 63 20.41 0.66 -15.07
N GLU A 64 20.38 -0.11 -13.98
CA GLU A 64 19.32 -1.08 -13.78
C GLU A 64 17.98 -0.41 -13.45
N LEU A 65 16.94 -0.82 -14.16
CA LEU A 65 15.57 -0.42 -13.88
C LEU A 65 15.03 -1.24 -12.70
N LEU A 66 14.40 -0.57 -11.74
CA LEU A 66 13.91 -1.19 -10.52
C LEU A 66 12.39 -1.13 -10.44
N ASN A 67 11.83 -2.06 -9.68
CA ASN A 67 10.42 -2.06 -9.29
C ASN A 67 10.29 -1.51 -7.88
N TYR A 68 9.54 -0.41 -7.74
CA TYR A 68 9.28 0.23 -6.45
C TYR A 68 7.86 -0.07 -5.97
N TRP A 69 7.77 -0.73 -4.84
CA TRP A 69 6.52 -1.17 -4.24
C TRP A 69 6.20 -0.41 -2.96
N PHE A 70 4.92 -0.21 -2.73
CA PHE A 70 4.37 -0.03 -1.39
C PHE A 70 3.08 -0.83 -1.28
N SER A 71 2.96 -1.66 -0.25
CA SER A 71 1.72 -2.38 0.06
C SER A 71 1.31 -2.11 1.50
N GLY A 72 0.05 -1.77 1.71
CA GLY A 72 -0.44 -1.40 3.02
C GLY A 72 -1.96 -1.41 3.12
N PHE A 73 -2.44 -0.97 4.25
CA PHE A 73 -3.87 -0.87 4.53
C PHE A 73 -4.19 0.38 5.35
N THR A 74 -5.43 0.82 5.24
CA THR A 74 -5.97 2.01 5.89
C THR A 74 -7.47 1.85 6.18
N PRO A 75 -8.01 2.41 7.29
CA PRO A 75 -7.34 2.85 8.51
C PRO A 75 -6.66 1.69 9.27
N VAL A 76 -5.76 1.99 10.21
CA VAL A 76 -5.01 0.92 10.92
C VAL A 76 -5.90 0.12 11.87
N GLN A 77 -6.76 0.78 12.65
CA GLN A 77 -7.55 0.11 13.69
C GLN A 77 -8.71 -0.72 13.14
N THR A 78 -9.38 -0.21 12.12
CA THR A 78 -10.49 -0.86 11.43
C THR A 78 -10.24 -0.83 9.93
N PRO A 79 -9.34 -1.70 9.41
CA PRO A 79 -8.94 -1.66 8.01
C PRO A 79 -10.13 -1.84 7.06
N LYS A 80 -10.27 -0.92 6.12
CA LYS A 80 -11.29 -0.99 5.06
C LYS A 80 -10.68 -1.31 3.71
N TYR A 81 -9.47 -0.82 3.46
CA TYR A 81 -8.80 -0.95 2.17
C TYR A 81 -7.41 -1.52 2.32
N THR A 82 -7.08 -2.46 1.47
CA THR A 82 -5.71 -2.86 1.18
C THR A 82 -5.35 -2.29 -0.18
N ILE A 83 -4.22 -1.58 -0.25
CA ILE A 83 -3.76 -0.89 -1.45
C ILE A 83 -2.33 -1.31 -1.72
N THR A 84 -2.05 -1.71 -2.96
CA THR A 84 -0.70 -2.00 -3.42
C THR A 84 -0.37 -1.10 -4.60
N VAL A 85 0.75 -0.39 -4.51
CA VAL A 85 1.28 0.47 -5.56
C VAL A 85 2.57 -0.15 -6.09
N LEU A 86 2.65 -0.29 -7.41
CA LEU A 86 3.84 -0.70 -8.13
C LEU A 86 4.21 0.39 -9.14
N GLN A 87 5.47 0.78 -9.13
CA GLN A 87 6.10 1.52 -10.23
C GLN A 87 7.10 0.58 -10.88
N ASP A 88 6.78 0.12 -12.08
CA ASP A 88 7.46 -0.95 -12.78
C ASP A 88 8.53 -0.42 -13.71
N GLY A 89 9.75 -0.92 -13.56
CA GLY A 89 10.84 -0.67 -14.49
C GLY A 89 11.28 0.80 -14.58
N VAL A 90 11.50 1.47 -13.45
CA VAL A 90 11.97 2.88 -13.40
C VAL A 90 13.34 2.97 -12.72
N LEU A 91 14.15 3.98 -13.10
CA LEU A 91 15.42 4.25 -12.43
C LEU A 91 15.18 4.83 -11.03
N GLU A 92 14.50 5.95 -10.98
CA GLU A 92 14.12 6.63 -9.74
C GLU A 92 12.76 7.33 -9.94
N PRO A 93 11.75 7.00 -9.15
CA PRO A 93 10.45 7.61 -9.30
C PRO A 93 10.44 9.05 -8.74
N GLU A 94 9.84 9.99 -9.45
CA GLU A 94 9.64 11.37 -8.99
C GLU A 94 8.79 11.43 -7.71
N THR A 95 7.82 10.55 -7.60
CA THR A 95 6.97 10.39 -6.41
C THR A 95 7.07 8.95 -5.94
N SER A 96 7.39 8.73 -4.68
CA SER A 96 7.51 7.38 -4.14
C SER A 96 6.19 6.62 -4.14
N SER A 97 6.26 5.28 -4.23
CA SER A 97 5.07 4.41 -4.14
C SER A 97 4.33 4.59 -2.81
N ALA A 98 5.06 4.91 -1.74
CA ALA A 98 4.47 5.26 -0.44
C ALA A 98 3.64 6.56 -0.50
N ALA A 99 4.15 7.60 -1.15
CA ALA A 99 3.41 8.86 -1.32
C ALA A 99 2.19 8.70 -2.23
N LEU A 100 2.28 7.87 -3.27
CA LEU A 100 1.12 7.54 -4.11
C LEU A 100 0.06 6.76 -3.32
N PHE A 101 0.46 5.84 -2.45
CA PHE A 101 -0.45 5.16 -1.53
C PHE A 101 -1.22 6.17 -0.66
N ALA A 102 -0.53 7.16 -0.06
CA ALA A 102 -1.17 8.18 0.77
C ALA A 102 -2.24 8.96 -0.02
N LYS A 103 -1.92 9.39 -1.24
CA LYS A 103 -2.87 10.11 -2.12
C LYS A 103 -4.10 9.27 -2.45
N ILE A 104 -3.93 7.96 -2.71
CA ILE A 104 -5.06 7.05 -2.98
C ILE A 104 -5.91 6.90 -1.71
N ALA A 105 -5.29 6.71 -0.55
CA ALA A 105 -5.98 6.60 0.73
C ALA A 105 -6.79 7.86 1.06
N GLU A 106 -6.22 9.05 0.83
CA GLU A 106 -6.91 10.33 0.98
C GLU A 106 -8.10 10.47 0.04
N GLY A 107 -7.96 10.08 -1.22
CA GLY A 107 -9.05 10.07 -2.19
C GLY A 107 -10.21 9.16 -1.77
N LEU A 108 -9.93 7.98 -1.21
CA LEU A 108 -10.93 7.07 -0.67
C LEU A 108 -11.67 7.65 0.52
N GLN A 109 -10.98 8.38 1.42
CA GLN A 109 -11.61 9.07 2.55
C GLN A 109 -12.60 10.13 2.08
N VAL A 110 -12.30 10.87 1.01
CA VAL A 110 -13.20 11.88 0.44
C VAL A 110 -14.46 11.23 -0.14
N ILE A 111 -14.34 10.10 -0.82
CA ILE A 111 -15.48 9.36 -1.40
C ILE A 111 -16.41 8.81 -0.31
N GLU A 112 -15.87 8.45 0.86
CA GLU A 112 -16.65 7.91 1.98
C GLU A 112 -17.38 8.98 2.80
N GLN A 113 -16.99 10.26 2.68
CA GLN A 113 -17.72 11.32 3.36
C GLN A 113 -19.09 11.52 2.71
N PRO A 114 -20.20 11.43 3.47
CA PRO A 114 -21.50 11.77 2.90
C PRO A 114 -21.45 13.21 2.41
N ALA A 115 -22.06 13.46 1.24
CA ALA A 115 -22.19 14.82 0.72
C ALA A 115 -22.81 15.69 1.81
N SER A 116 -22.10 16.77 2.17
CA SER A 116 -22.67 17.77 3.08
C SER A 116 -23.80 18.47 2.33
N ASP A 117 -25.03 18.30 2.81
CA ASP A 117 -26.19 19.05 2.34
C ASP A 117 -26.00 20.54 2.60
#